data_2ae2326cd77a136b10446d6b9559bc2f
#
_entry.id   2ae2326cd77a136b10446d6b9559bc2f
#
_cell.length_a   1.000
_cell.length_b   1.000
_cell.length_c   1.000
_cell.angle_alpha   90.00
_cell.angle_beta   90.00
_cell.angle_gamma   90.00
#
_symmetry.space_group_name_H-M   'P 1'
#
loop_
_entity.id
_entity.type
_entity.pdbx_description
1 polymer ?
#
loop_
_entity_poly.entity_id
_entity_poly.type
_entity_poly.pdbx_seq_one_letter_code
_entity_poly.pdbx_strand_id
1 'polypeptide(L)'
;MKNRGVVMGSEILLGLKDIVKVRIVDFCRADRPFVHADRILDFNVFIYIVSGEMRIWECGTEYNIGERDAFFLKKGLHHYGKDEIPAGTTWYYIHFHGGADDENVRKLSEYRPVSAPGEFTEEDYDQYIRLPKLMKVDNPKLVERKLDALTQLCRSSNDLKMAYLSYGTMELFFDLFNQERSRSALDRGDIITRRIIMFLESNISRKLSSSEISSCMRMNYNYISGIFKEKTGMSIMEYHEKIRINEAAKLLMNSNMNVSEVSGRLGFEDPLYFSRVFRKVMGCSPSDYIRQAYFRS
;
A
#
# COMPACT_ATOMS: atom_id res chain seq x y z
N MET A 1 4.88 15.28 -23.03
CA MET A 1 4.88 15.34 -21.56
C MET A 1 3.60 16.04 -21.13
N LYS A 2 2.54 15.30 -20.81
CA LYS A 2 1.33 15.87 -20.18
C LYS A 2 1.40 15.47 -18.71
N ASN A 3 1.72 16.42 -17.84
CA ASN A 3 1.47 16.33 -16.41
C ASN A 3 0.00 15.96 -16.23
N ARG A 4 -0.29 14.72 -15.83
CA ARG A 4 -1.58 14.42 -15.20
C ARG A 4 -1.53 15.11 -13.84
N GLY A 5 -2.06 16.32 -13.79
CA GLY A 5 -2.31 16.99 -12.53
C GLY A 5 -3.11 16.03 -11.65
N VAL A 6 -2.56 15.63 -10.52
CA VAL A 6 -3.27 14.91 -9.47
C VAL A 6 -4.43 15.82 -9.08
N VAL A 7 -5.65 15.43 -9.44
CA VAL A 7 -6.87 16.12 -8.97
C VAL A 7 -6.89 15.92 -7.47
N MET A 8 -6.67 17.00 -6.71
CA MET A 8 -6.74 17.00 -5.26
C MET A 8 -8.04 16.32 -4.83
N GLY A 9 -7.96 15.17 -4.16
CA GLY A 9 -9.12 14.48 -3.63
C GLY A 9 -9.58 13.19 -4.33
N SER A 10 -8.93 12.74 -5.41
CA SER A 10 -9.34 11.53 -6.17
C SER A 10 -9.01 10.19 -5.49
N GLU A 11 -8.32 10.21 -4.36
CA GLU A 11 -7.81 9.00 -3.68
C GLU A 11 -7.88 9.16 -2.17
N ILE A 12 -7.94 8.03 -1.46
CA ILE A 12 -7.75 7.95 -0.01
C ILE A 12 -6.39 7.33 0.27
N LEU A 13 -5.64 7.92 1.20
CA LEU A 13 -4.34 7.44 1.63
C LEU A 13 -4.45 6.92 3.04
N LEU A 14 -3.99 5.69 3.29
CA LEU A 14 -4.04 5.04 4.59
C LEU A 14 -2.62 4.65 5.01
N GLY A 15 -2.14 5.24 6.11
CA GLY A 15 -0.84 4.90 6.70
C GLY A 15 -0.85 3.49 7.27
N LEU A 16 0.27 2.78 7.16
CA LEU A 16 0.41 1.43 7.74
C LEU A 16 0.78 1.48 9.22
N LYS A 17 1.39 2.57 9.69
CA LYS A 17 1.79 2.75 11.09
C LYS A 17 0.59 2.96 12.02
N ASP A 18 -0.44 3.63 11.53
CA ASP A 18 -1.62 4.00 12.32
C ASP A 18 -2.88 3.34 11.75
N ILE A 19 -3.47 2.43 12.51
CA ILE A 19 -4.77 1.86 12.13
C ILE A 19 -5.87 2.93 12.20
N VAL A 20 -6.86 2.81 11.31
CA VAL A 20 -8.04 3.67 11.34
C VAL A 20 -8.79 3.53 12.66
N LYS A 21 -9.34 4.64 13.16
CA LYS A 21 -10.14 4.67 14.38
C LYS A 21 -11.62 4.76 14.00
N VAL A 22 -12.32 3.64 14.10
CA VAL A 22 -13.73 3.56 13.70
C VAL A 22 -14.62 4.23 14.73
N ARG A 23 -15.54 5.07 14.26
CA ARG A 23 -16.59 5.72 15.09
C ARG A 23 -17.86 4.90 15.12
N ILE A 24 -18.32 4.46 13.94
CA ILE A 24 -19.54 3.67 13.77
C ILE A 24 -19.47 2.89 12.46
N VAL A 25 -20.08 1.73 12.45
CA VAL A 25 -20.41 0.94 11.27
C VAL A 25 -21.88 0.63 11.32
N ASP A 26 -22.59 0.88 10.23
CA ASP A 26 -24.00 0.50 10.16
C ASP A 26 -24.44 0.17 8.74
N PHE A 27 -25.61 -0.46 8.64
CA PHE A 27 -26.33 -0.75 7.42
C PHE A 27 -27.59 0.12 7.35
N CYS A 28 -27.82 0.76 6.21
CA CYS A 28 -28.95 1.62 5.97
C CYS A 28 -29.78 1.19 4.78
N ARG A 29 -31.05 1.54 4.85
CA ARG A 29 -32.01 1.46 3.74
C ARG A 29 -32.75 2.79 3.64
N ALA A 30 -32.92 3.29 2.44
CA ALA A 30 -33.77 4.44 2.18
C ALA A 30 -35.25 4.02 2.17
N ASP A 31 -35.99 4.34 3.22
CA ASP A 31 -37.43 4.06 3.28
C ASP A 31 -38.25 4.94 2.35
N ARG A 32 -37.73 6.12 2.04
CA ARG A 32 -38.29 7.11 1.10
C ARG A 32 -37.16 7.80 0.34
N PRO A 33 -37.45 8.42 -0.81
CA PRO A 33 -36.43 9.23 -1.48
C PRO A 33 -35.92 10.35 -0.57
N PHE A 34 -34.60 10.62 -0.63
CA PHE A 34 -33.99 11.70 0.14
C PHE A 34 -32.77 12.27 -0.58
N VAL A 35 -32.43 13.50 -0.28
CA VAL A 35 -31.21 14.14 -0.80
C VAL A 35 -30.08 14.01 0.21
N HIS A 36 -28.88 13.66 -0.27
CA HIS A 36 -27.71 13.58 0.61
C HIS A 36 -27.42 14.94 1.27
N ALA A 37 -27.17 14.92 2.57
CA ALA A 37 -26.99 16.14 3.37
C ALA A 37 -25.80 16.99 2.88
N ASP A 38 -26.01 18.30 2.86
CA ASP A 38 -24.96 19.29 2.57
C ASP A 38 -24.16 19.57 3.84
N ARG A 39 -22.86 19.18 3.85
CA ARG A 39 -22.01 19.25 5.05
C ARG A 39 -20.51 19.09 4.77
N ILE A 40 -19.73 19.46 5.79
CA ILE A 40 -18.30 19.15 5.92
C ILE A 40 -18.13 18.31 7.18
N LEU A 41 -17.47 17.16 7.08
CA LEU A 41 -17.24 16.25 8.21
C LEU A 41 -15.80 16.33 8.70
N ASP A 42 -15.60 16.11 10.00
CA ASP A 42 -14.28 16.03 10.64
C ASP A 42 -13.69 14.59 10.63
N PHE A 43 -14.34 13.67 9.93
CA PHE A 43 -13.96 12.26 9.75
C PHE A 43 -14.18 11.81 8.31
N ASN A 44 -13.56 10.69 7.93
CA ASN A 44 -13.78 10.05 6.65
C ASN A 44 -15.00 9.14 6.70
N VAL A 45 -15.67 8.95 5.55
CA VAL A 45 -16.77 8.00 5.41
C VAL A 45 -16.44 7.01 4.30
N PHE A 46 -16.51 5.73 4.59
CA PHE A 46 -16.59 4.67 3.59
C PHE A 46 -18.05 4.33 3.35
N ILE A 47 -18.45 4.17 2.10
CA ILE A 47 -19.80 3.78 1.67
C ILE A 47 -19.65 2.58 0.72
N TYR A 48 -20.48 1.56 0.91
CA TYR A 48 -20.61 0.43 -0.01
C TYR A 48 -22.09 0.25 -0.38
N ILE A 49 -22.42 0.36 -1.66
CA ILE A 49 -23.80 0.20 -2.15
C ILE A 49 -24.07 -1.30 -2.38
N VAL A 50 -25.06 -1.82 -1.66
CA VAL A 50 -25.55 -3.21 -1.83
C VAL A 50 -26.55 -3.26 -2.98
N SER A 51 -27.49 -2.32 -3.03
CA SER A 51 -28.52 -2.22 -4.06
C SER A 51 -28.94 -0.77 -4.27
N GLY A 52 -29.28 -0.42 -5.49
CA GLY A 52 -29.64 0.95 -5.87
C GLY A 52 -28.43 1.82 -6.21
N GLU A 53 -28.60 3.12 -6.04
CA GLU A 53 -27.58 4.10 -6.43
C GLU A 53 -27.63 5.36 -5.57
N MET A 54 -26.49 6.08 -5.52
CA MET A 54 -26.37 7.41 -4.91
C MET A 54 -25.60 8.31 -5.84
N ARG A 55 -26.01 9.59 -5.92
CA ARG A 55 -25.26 10.64 -6.59
C ARG A 55 -24.83 11.69 -5.58
N ILE A 56 -23.51 11.83 -5.42
CA ILE A 56 -22.91 12.71 -4.41
C ILE A 56 -21.89 13.63 -5.08
N TRP A 57 -21.90 14.90 -4.74
CA TRP A 57 -20.88 15.87 -5.12
C TRP A 57 -19.90 16.07 -3.96
N GLU A 58 -18.59 16.07 -4.23
CA GLU A 58 -17.58 16.47 -3.27
C GLU A 58 -16.63 17.49 -3.91
N CYS A 59 -16.52 18.66 -3.31
CA CYS A 59 -15.74 19.79 -3.85
C CYS A 59 -16.05 20.08 -5.33
N GLY A 60 -17.33 19.99 -5.73
CA GLY A 60 -17.78 20.24 -7.08
C GLY A 60 -17.61 19.08 -8.06
N THR A 61 -16.95 18.00 -7.67
CA THR A 61 -16.83 16.79 -8.48
C THR A 61 -18.01 15.86 -8.21
N GLU A 62 -18.67 15.42 -9.27
CA GLU A 62 -19.80 14.48 -9.22
C GLU A 62 -19.30 13.03 -9.18
N TYR A 63 -19.91 12.23 -8.29
CA TYR A 63 -19.69 10.80 -8.17
C TYR A 63 -21.03 10.06 -8.27
N ASN A 64 -21.13 9.18 -9.28
CA ASN A 64 -22.23 8.25 -9.45
C ASN A 64 -21.84 6.91 -8.84
N ILE A 65 -22.47 6.54 -7.74
CA ILE A 65 -22.13 5.38 -6.91
C ILE A 65 -23.26 4.37 -7.09
N GLY A 66 -23.00 3.29 -7.79
CA GLY A 66 -23.99 2.25 -8.06
C GLY A 66 -23.76 0.98 -7.22
N GLU A 67 -24.60 -0.01 -7.50
CA GLU A 67 -24.50 -1.34 -6.85
C GLU A 67 -23.08 -1.91 -6.92
N ARG A 68 -22.55 -2.42 -5.82
CA ARG A 68 -21.20 -2.98 -5.63
C ARG A 68 -20.06 -1.96 -5.78
N ASP A 69 -20.37 -0.67 -5.70
CA ASP A 69 -19.33 0.35 -5.60
C ASP A 69 -18.95 0.61 -4.14
N ALA A 70 -17.64 0.72 -3.91
CA ALA A 70 -17.05 1.26 -2.71
C ALA A 70 -16.63 2.72 -2.97
N PHE A 71 -17.01 3.61 -2.08
CA PHE A 71 -16.77 5.04 -2.21
C PHE A 71 -16.30 5.65 -0.90
N PHE A 72 -15.42 6.64 -0.98
CA PHE A 72 -14.90 7.35 0.18
C PHE A 72 -15.25 8.84 0.11
N LEU A 73 -15.80 9.40 1.20
CA LEU A 73 -15.86 10.84 1.45
C LEU A 73 -14.71 11.22 2.37
N LYS A 74 -13.95 12.24 2.00
CA LYS A 74 -12.78 12.67 2.77
C LYS A 74 -13.18 13.69 3.84
N LYS A 75 -12.55 13.54 5.00
CA LYS A 75 -12.54 14.53 6.07
C LYS A 75 -12.19 15.93 5.54
N GLY A 76 -12.90 16.95 6.01
CA GLY A 76 -12.63 18.35 5.69
C GLY A 76 -13.07 18.79 4.29
N LEU A 77 -13.57 17.88 3.43
CA LEU A 77 -14.10 18.24 2.13
C LEU A 77 -15.60 18.42 2.17
N HIS A 78 -16.07 19.47 1.49
CA HIS A 78 -17.50 19.77 1.36
C HIS A 78 -18.17 18.77 0.42
N HIS A 79 -19.24 18.12 0.88
CA HIS A 79 -20.01 17.17 0.08
C HIS A 79 -21.53 17.39 0.26
N TYR A 80 -22.28 17.10 -0.80
CA TYR A 80 -23.73 17.32 -0.86
C TYR A 80 -24.38 16.47 -1.96
N GLY A 81 -25.69 16.31 -1.86
CA GLY A 81 -26.53 15.78 -2.93
C GLY A 81 -27.24 16.90 -3.69
N LYS A 82 -27.56 16.69 -4.96
CA LYS A 82 -28.48 17.53 -5.75
C LYS A 82 -29.74 16.76 -6.10
N ASP A 83 -29.58 15.44 -6.33
CA ASP A 83 -30.64 14.56 -6.73
C ASP A 83 -31.10 13.68 -5.59
N GLU A 84 -32.34 13.22 -5.67
CA GLU A 84 -32.88 12.26 -4.71
C GLU A 84 -32.24 10.88 -4.87
N ILE A 85 -31.81 10.31 -3.76
CA ILE A 85 -31.44 8.89 -3.65
C ILE A 85 -32.75 8.11 -3.60
N PRO A 86 -32.96 7.12 -4.52
CA PRO A 86 -34.22 6.38 -4.61
C PRO A 86 -34.58 5.60 -3.34
N ALA A 87 -35.87 5.52 -3.04
CA ALA A 87 -36.34 4.58 -2.01
C ALA A 87 -35.94 3.15 -2.36
N GLY A 88 -35.62 2.36 -1.34
CA GLY A 88 -35.13 0.99 -1.50
C GLY A 88 -33.61 0.88 -1.69
N THR A 89 -32.88 1.98 -1.93
CA THR A 89 -31.42 1.96 -1.94
C THR A 89 -30.88 1.48 -0.60
N THR A 90 -29.95 0.53 -0.62
CA THR A 90 -29.34 -0.06 0.60
C THR A 90 -27.82 0.05 0.54
N TRP A 91 -27.21 0.39 1.66
CA TRP A 91 -25.77 0.54 1.76
C TRP A 91 -25.24 0.30 3.16
N TYR A 92 -23.95 -0.06 3.25
CA TYR A 92 -23.14 0.02 4.47
C TYR A 92 -22.38 1.34 4.50
N TYR A 93 -22.13 1.85 5.70
CA TYR A 93 -21.17 2.93 5.90
C TYR A 93 -20.29 2.70 7.11
N ILE A 94 -19.06 3.22 7.03
CA ILE A 94 -18.10 3.26 8.14
C ILE A 94 -17.65 4.70 8.28
N HIS A 95 -17.85 5.28 9.46
CA HIS A 95 -17.24 6.55 9.84
C HIS A 95 -15.94 6.28 10.57
N PHE A 96 -14.85 6.90 10.15
CA PHE A 96 -13.54 6.64 10.73
C PHE A 96 -12.61 7.86 10.70
N HIS A 97 -11.73 7.94 11.70
CA HIS A 97 -10.58 8.82 11.72
C HIS A 97 -9.33 8.04 11.33
N GLY A 98 -8.31 8.75 10.84
CA GLY A 98 -7.07 8.18 10.35
C GLY A 98 -7.01 8.25 8.82
N GLY A 99 -5.89 7.86 8.32
CA GLY A 99 -5.45 8.14 6.97
C GLY A 99 -4.35 9.20 7.01
N ALA A 100 -3.49 9.17 6.02
CA ALA A 100 -2.47 10.18 5.88
C ALA A 100 -3.14 11.48 5.39
N ASP A 101 -3.07 12.54 6.18
CA ASP A 101 -3.35 13.89 5.71
C ASP A 101 -2.31 14.25 4.65
N ASP A 102 -2.66 15.17 3.70
CA ASP A 102 -1.76 15.56 2.62
C ASP A 102 -0.41 16.11 3.16
N GLU A 103 -0.36 16.68 4.35
CA GLU A 103 0.85 17.13 5.02
C GLU A 103 1.68 15.98 5.63
N ASN A 104 1.04 14.95 6.16
CA ASN A 104 1.71 13.78 6.74
C ASN A 104 2.21 12.82 5.66
N VAL A 105 1.53 12.72 4.52
CA VAL A 105 1.94 11.90 3.36
C VAL A 105 3.32 12.27 2.86
N ARG A 106 3.73 13.53 2.96
CA ARG A 106 5.08 13.98 2.56
C ARG A 106 6.21 13.29 3.34
N LYS A 107 5.92 12.70 4.48
CA LYS A 107 6.87 11.96 5.33
C LYS A 107 6.83 10.46 5.12
N LEU A 108 5.78 9.95 4.46
CA LEU A 108 5.57 8.54 4.22
C LEU A 108 5.94 8.19 2.77
N SER A 109 6.42 6.97 2.56
CA SER A 109 6.60 6.40 1.22
C SER A 109 5.35 5.64 0.79
N GLU A 110 5.07 5.58 -0.52
CA GLU A 110 4.03 4.70 -1.03
C GLU A 110 4.41 3.23 -0.79
N TYR A 111 3.44 2.42 -0.39
CA TYR A 111 3.65 1.01 -0.06
C TYR A 111 4.34 0.26 -1.19
N ARG A 112 5.43 -0.40 -0.86
CA ARG A 112 6.15 -1.31 -1.73
C ARG A 112 6.17 -2.69 -1.09
N PRO A 113 5.82 -3.76 -1.84
CA PRO A 113 5.91 -5.11 -1.31
C PRO A 113 7.33 -5.39 -0.83
N VAL A 114 7.46 -5.83 0.41
CA VAL A 114 8.74 -6.34 0.91
C VAL A 114 8.92 -7.74 0.34
N SER A 115 9.91 -7.90 -0.51
CA SER A 115 10.12 -9.12 -1.29
C SER A 115 10.97 -10.15 -0.58
N ALA A 116 11.69 -9.76 0.48
CA ALA A 116 12.60 -10.67 1.18
C ALA A 116 12.06 -11.01 2.58
N PRO A 117 12.10 -12.27 3.00
CA PRO A 117 11.84 -12.63 4.39
C PRO A 117 12.90 -11.96 5.27
N GLY A 118 12.46 -11.22 6.27
CA GLY A 118 13.33 -10.50 7.19
C GLY A 118 12.52 -9.91 8.33
N GLU A 119 13.22 -9.39 9.33
CA GLU A 119 12.60 -8.60 10.38
C GLU A 119 12.17 -7.25 9.81
N PHE A 120 10.99 -6.79 10.22
CA PHE A 120 10.49 -5.47 9.89
C PHE A 120 10.95 -4.50 10.99
N THR A 121 11.41 -3.33 10.57
CA THR A 121 11.72 -2.21 11.46
C THR A 121 10.52 -1.26 11.55
N GLU A 122 10.53 -0.32 12.50
CA GLU A 122 9.48 0.70 12.57
C GLU A 122 9.41 1.56 11.30
N GLU A 123 10.55 1.79 10.63
CA GLU A 123 10.65 2.56 9.40
C GLU A 123 9.95 1.85 8.21
N ASP A 124 9.85 0.51 8.24
CA ASP A 124 9.12 -0.24 7.22
C ASP A 124 7.60 0.02 7.27
N TYR A 125 7.10 0.54 8.39
CA TYR A 125 5.71 0.95 8.54
C TYR A 125 5.46 2.42 8.15
N ASP A 126 6.51 3.22 7.89
CA ASP A 126 6.39 4.59 7.41
C ASP A 126 5.98 4.63 5.92
N GLN A 127 4.96 3.84 5.60
CA GLN A 127 4.37 3.69 4.28
C GLN A 127 2.86 3.94 4.33
N TYR A 128 2.30 4.27 3.18
CA TYR A 128 0.86 4.37 2.99
C TYR A 128 0.40 3.51 1.81
N ILE A 129 -0.82 3.01 1.88
CA ILE A 129 -1.54 2.45 0.75
C ILE A 129 -2.47 3.51 0.16
N ARG A 130 -2.69 3.41 -1.14
CA ARG A 130 -3.53 4.31 -1.91
C ARG A 130 -4.74 3.56 -2.45
N LEU A 131 -5.94 4.06 -2.16
CA LEU A 131 -7.19 3.53 -2.68
C LEU A 131 -7.86 4.58 -3.57
N PRO A 132 -8.44 4.19 -4.71
CA PRO A 132 -9.33 5.06 -5.47
C PRO A 132 -10.50 5.51 -4.62
N LYS A 133 -10.94 6.75 -4.83
CA LYS A 133 -12.09 7.29 -4.12
C LYS A 133 -13.39 6.56 -4.45
N LEU A 134 -13.53 6.12 -5.68
CA LEU A 134 -14.63 5.30 -6.16
C LEU A 134 -14.05 4.08 -6.88
N MET A 135 -14.50 2.90 -6.51
CA MET A 135 -14.04 1.65 -7.10
C MET A 135 -15.14 0.58 -7.11
N LYS A 136 -15.14 -0.25 -8.14
CA LYS A 136 -16.01 -1.44 -8.20
C LYS A 136 -15.42 -2.56 -7.34
N VAL A 137 -16.24 -3.25 -6.57
CA VAL A 137 -15.83 -4.41 -5.76
C VAL A 137 -15.93 -5.69 -6.58
N ASP A 138 -14.84 -6.47 -6.68
CA ASP A 138 -14.77 -7.71 -7.46
C ASP A 138 -15.42 -8.90 -6.73
N ASN A 139 -15.29 -8.93 -5.40
CA ASN A 139 -15.87 -9.98 -4.57
C ASN A 139 -16.89 -9.41 -3.57
N PRO A 140 -18.10 -9.06 -4.03
CA PRO A 140 -19.13 -8.45 -3.20
C PRO A 140 -19.52 -9.33 -2.00
N LYS A 141 -19.61 -10.65 -2.17
CA LYS A 141 -19.97 -11.57 -1.07
C LYS A 141 -18.97 -11.53 0.09
N LEU A 142 -17.67 -11.40 -0.20
CA LEU A 142 -16.64 -11.29 0.83
C LEU A 142 -16.76 -9.95 1.57
N VAL A 143 -16.92 -8.85 0.84
CA VAL A 143 -17.02 -7.49 1.40
C VAL A 143 -18.29 -7.36 2.24
N GLU A 144 -19.45 -7.82 1.76
CA GLU A 144 -20.71 -7.80 2.48
C GLU A 144 -20.63 -8.61 3.78
N ARG A 145 -20.08 -9.83 3.73
CA ARG A 145 -19.87 -10.64 4.93
C ARG A 145 -19.00 -9.94 5.98
N LYS A 146 -17.93 -9.24 5.57
CA LYS A 146 -17.09 -8.46 6.48
C LYS A 146 -17.85 -7.27 7.06
N LEU A 147 -18.59 -6.55 6.23
CA LEU A 147 -19.39 -5.41 6.66
C LEU A 147 -20.54 -5.81 7.61
N ASP A 148 -21.19 -6.95 7.35
CA ASP A 148 -22.16 -7.54 8.27
C ASP A 148 -21.53 -7.85 9.64
N ALA A 149 -20.38 -8.53 9.64
CA ALA A 149 -19.67 -8.85 10.87
C ALA A 149 -19.28 -7.60 11.67
N LEU A 150 -18.77 -6.56 10.98
CA LEU A 150 -18.45 -5.28 11.60
C LEU A 150 -19.69 -4.56 12.15
N THR A 151 -20.82 -4.61 11.43
CA THR A 151 -22.08 -4.02 11.87
C THR A 151 -22.61 -4.73 13.13
N GLN A 152 -22.58 -6.06 13.16
CA GLN A 152 -22.96 -6.85 14.33
C GLN A 152 -22.06 -6.58 15.52
N LEU A 153 -20.73 -6.51 15.30
CA LEU A 153 -19.76 -6.18 16.33
C LEU A 153 -19.97 -4.76 16.89
N CYS A 154 -20.28 -3.79 16.03
CA CYS A 154 -20.56 -2.41 16.44
C CYS A 154 -21.76 -2.34 17.43
N ARG A 155 -22.77 -3.18 17.23
CA ARG A 155 -23.97 -3.28 18.06
C ARG A 155 -23.79 -4.18 19.29
N SER A 156 -22.69 -4.92 19.38
CA SER A 156 -22.42 -5.87 20.47
C SER A 156 -21.99 -5.16 21.77
N SER A 157 -22.02 -5.89 22.88
CA SER A 157 -21.49 -5.48 24.17
C SER A 157 -20.02 -5.88 24.40
N ASN A 158 -19.28 -6.23 23.35
CA ASN A 158 -17.87 -6.62 23.46
C ASN A 158 -17.02 -5.45 23.96
N ASP A 159 -16.26 -5.64 25.02
CA ASP A 159 -15.44 -4.61 25.68
C ASP A 159 -14.32 -4.08 24.78
N LEU A 160 -13.79 -4.90 23.87
CA LEU A 160 -12.74 -4.54 22.92
C LEU A 160 -13.28 -4.17 21.53
N LYS A 161 -14.61 -3.96 21.41
CA LYS A 161 -15.23 -3.72 20.09
C LYS A 161 -14.59 -2.60 19.28
N MET A 162 -14.12 -1.52 19.91
CA MET A 162 -13.45 -0.43 19.20
C MET A 162 -12.16 -0.88 18.51
N ALA A 163 -11.36 -1.72 19.18
CA ALA A 163 -10.14 -2.28 18.60
C ALA A 163 -10.47 -3.24 17.45
N TYR A 164 -11.40 -4.17 17.67
CA TYR A 164 -11.81 -5.13 16.64
C TYR A 164 -12.46 -4.45 15.42
N LEU A 165 -13.28 -3.40 15.63
CA LEU A 165 -13.84 -2.62 14.52
C LEU A 165 -12.74 -1.95 13.68
N SER A 166 -11.76 -1.34 14.34
CA SER A 166 -10.66 -0.66 13.67
C SER A 166 -9.78 -1.65 12.90
N TYR A 167 -9.45 -2.78 13.52
CA TYR A 167 -8.65 -3.83 12.89
C TYR A 167 -9.37 -4.46 11.69
N GLY A 168 -10.63 -4.86 11.85
CA GLY A 168 -11.43 -5.45 10.77
C GLY A 168 -11.72 -4.48 9.62
N THR A 169 -11.84 -3.18 9.92
CA THR A 169 -11.95 -2.15 8.88
C THR A 169 -10.65 -1.99 8.10
N MET A 170 -9.49 -2.01 8.78
CA MET A 170 -8.20 -2.01 8.10
C MET A 170 -8.02 -3.23 7.20
N GLU A 171 -8.41 -4.42 7.69
CA GLU A 171 -8.39 -5.65 6.90
C GLU A 171 -9.25 -5.53 5.64
N LEU A 172 -10.47 -4.98 5.76
CA LEU A 172 -11.33 -4.70 4.61
C LEU A 172 -10.64 -3.77 3.60
N PHE A 173 -10.00 -2.70 4.06
CA PHE A 173 -9.30 -1.76 3.19
C PHE A 173 -8.07 -2.39 2.51
N PHE A 174 -7.37 -3.31 3.18
CA PHE A 174 -6.29 -4.09 2.56
C PHE A 174 -6.81 -5.03 1.47
N ASP A 175 -7.98 -5.65 1.65
CA ASP A 175 -8.58 -6.47 0.60
C ASP A 175 -8.93 -5.62 -0.64
N LEU A 176 -9.52 -4.44 -0.44
CA LEU A 176 -9.81 -3.51 -1.52
C LEU A 176 -8.53 -3.02 -2.23
N PHE A 177 -7.47 -2.76 -1.47
CA PHE A 177 -6.17 -2.40 -2.01
C PHE A 177 -5.55 -3.54 -2.84
N ASN A 178 -5.61 -4.77 -2.34
CA ASN A 178 -5.09 -5.94 -3.07
C ASN A 178 -5.88 -6.21 -4.35
N GLN A 179 -7.19 -6.01 -4.33
CA GLN A 179 -8.03 -6.07 -5.52
C GLN A 179 -7.60 -5.03 -6.56
N GLU A 180 -7.43 -3.78 -6.16
CA GLU A 180 -7.02 -2.70 -7.07
C GLU A 180 -5.61 -2.93 -7.62
N ARG A 181 -4.69 -3.40 -6.79
CA ARG A 181 -3.37 -3.83 -7.26
C ARG A 181 -3.43 -4.96 -8.26
N SER A 182 -4.33 -5.92 -8.06
CA SER A 182 -4.51 -7.04 -9.00
C SER A 182 -5.06 -6.57 -10.34
N ARG A 183 -5.92 -5.56 -10.34
CA ARG A 183 -6.40 -4.90 -11.56
C ARG A 183 -5.30 -4.10 -12.27
N SER A 184 -4.54 -3.31 -11.50
CA SER A 184 -3.42 -2.53 -12.04
C SER A 184 -2.22 -3.41 -12.40
N ALA A 185 -2.06 -4.60 -11.78
CA ALA A 185 -1.07 -5.62 -12.17
C ALA A 185 -1.35 -6.26 -13.53
N LEU A 186 -2.48 -5.95 -14.16
CA LEU A 186 -2.70 -6.15 -15.60
C LEU A 186 -1.90 -5.14 -16.44
N ASP A 187 -1.32 -4.10 -15.82
CA ASP A 187 -0.30 -3.28 -16.46
C ASP A 187 0.93 -4.14 -16.73
N ARG A 188 1.25 -4.28 -18.02
CA ARG A 188 2.40 -5.05 -18.51
C ARG A 188 3.71 -4.64 -17.81
N GLY A 189 3.83 -3.38 -17.40
CA GLY A 189 4.98 -2.85 -16.68
C GLY A 189 5.14 -3.43 -15.28
N ASP A 190 4.07 -3.60 -14.52
CA ASP A 190 4.11 -4.17 -13.17
C ASP A 190 4.44 -5.67 -13.20
N ILE A 191 3.92 -6.40 -14.19
CA ILE A 191 4.26 -7.82 -14.40
C ILE A 191 5.76 -7.96 -14.71
N ILE A 192 6.30 -7.12 -15.59
CA ILE A 192 7.71 -7.12 -15.95
C ILE A 192 8.57 -6.81 -14.73
N THR A 193 8.24 -5.74 -13.99
CA THR A 193 8.96 -5.32 -12.78
C THR A 193 9.00 -6.43 -11.74
N ARG A 194 7.86 -7.05 -11.44
CA ARG A 194 7.76 -8.17 -10.49
C ARG A 194 8.62 -9.37 -10.91
N ARG A 195 8.59 -9.75 -12.19
CA ARG A 195 9.43 -10.84 -12.72
C ARG A 195 10.91 -10.52 -12.60
N ILE A 196 11.32 -9.27 -12.83
CA ILE A 196 12.71 -8.85 -12.66
C ILE A 196 13.10 -8.98 -11.18
N ILE A 197 12.30 -8.48 -10.24
CA ILE A 197 12.56 -8.57 -8.80
C ILE A 197 12.75 -10.02 -8.37
N MET A 198 11.84 -10.91 -8.72
CA MET A 198 11.95 -12.35 -8.41
C MET A 198 13.24 -12.97 -8.97
N PHE A 199 13.65 -12.58 -10.18
CA PHE A 199 14.90 -13.06 -10.78
C PHE A 199 16.13 -12.53 -10.03
N LEU A 200 16.14 -11.27 -9.62
CA LEU A 200 17.23 -10.68 -8.84
C LEU A 200 17.36 -11.36 -7.46
N GLU A 201 16.26 -11.61 -6.79
CA GLU A 201 16.21 -12.28 -5.49
C GLU A 201 16.70 -13.73 -5.55
N SER A 202 16.31 -14.48 -6.59
CA SER A 202 16.80 -15.84 -6.79
C SER A 202 18.29 -15.92 -7.15
N ASN A 203 18.92 -14.78 -7.46
CA ASN A 203 20.34 -14.69 -7.81
C ASN A 203 21.12 -13.73 -6.88
N ILE A 204 20.71 -13.64 -5.63
CA ILE A 204 21.29 -12.69 -4.65
C ILE A 204 22.77 -13.00 -4.32
N SER A 205 23.21 -14.24 -4.50
CA SER A 205 24.57 -14.69 -4.18
C SER A 205 25.63 -14.37 -5.26
N ARG A 206 25.25 -13.73 -6.36
CA ARG A 206 26.16 -13.42 -7.45
C ARG A 206 25.85 -12.09 -8.12
N LYS A 207 26.82 -11.52 -8.82
CA LYS A 207 26.60 -10.37 -9.68
C LYS A 207 25.90 -10.83 -10.98
N LEU A 208 24.91 -10.07 -11.42
CA LEU A 208 24.20 -10.28 -12.68
C LEU A 208 24.66 -9.26 -13.72
N SER A 209 24.68 -9.68 -14.99
CA SER A 209 24.90 -8.81 -16.14
C SER A 209 23.55 -8.39 -16.76
N SER A 210 23.57 -7.29 -17.51
CA SER A 210 22.41 -6.84 -18.29
C SER A 210 21.96 -7.85 -19.33
N SER A 211 22.90 -8.63 -19.91
CA SER A 211 22.60 -9.67 -20.86
C SER A 211 21.87 -10.85 -20.24
N GLU A 212 22.24 -11.28 -19.03
CA GLU A 212 21.55 -12.35 -18.31
C GLU A 212 20.12 -11.98 -17.98
N ILE A 213 19.92 -10.73 -17.50
CA ILE A 213 18.58 -10.20 -17.20
C ILE A 213 17.73 -10.14 -18.46
N SER A 214 18.30 -9.61 -19.56
CA SER A 214 17.63 -9.54 -20.87
C SER A 214 17.22 -10.92 -21.38
N SER A 215 18.12 -11.88 -21.29
CA SER A 215 17.87 -13.27 -21.73
C SER A 215 16.80 -13.95 -20.90
N CYS A 216 16.84 -13.80 -19.56
CA CYS A 216 15.84 -14.37 -18.67
C CYS A 216 14.45 -13.76 -18.92
N MET A 217 14.37 -12.44 -19.12
CA MET A 217 13.11 -11.77 -19.41
C MET A 217 12.63 -11.95 -20.84
N ARG A 218 13.50 -12.38 -21.77
CA ARG A 218 13.28 -12.44 -23.22
C ARG A 218 12.86 -11.09 -23.81
N MET A 219 13.48 -10.03 -23.32
CA MET A 219 13.17 -8.64 -23.66
C MET A 219 14.44 -7.81 -23.75
N ASN A 220 14.39 -6.72 -24.54
CA ASN A 220 15.50 -5.77 -24.62
C ASN A 220 15.76 -5.12 -23.27
N TYR A 221 17.03 -5.07 -22.83
CA TYR A 221 17.42 -4.53 -21.53
C TYR A 221 17.02 -3.07 -21.34
N ASN A 222 17.23 -2.23 -22.35
CA ASN A 222 16.89 -0.80 -22.25
C ASN A 222 15.39 -0.59 -22.02
N TYR A 223 14.55 -1.37 -22.70
CA TYR A 223 13.10 -1.33 -22.53
C TYR A 223 12.69 -1.72 -21.10
N ILE A 224 13.16 -2.87 -20.59
CA ILE A 224 12.79 -3.34 -19.26
C ILE A 224 13.42 -2.48 -18.15
N SER A 225 14.61 -1.93 -18.37
CA SER A 225 15.29 -1.02 -17.43
C SER A 225 14.55 0.30 -17.29
N GLY A 226 14.00 0.83 -18.38
CA GLY A 226 13.16 2.02 -18.37
C GLY A 226 11.90 1.82 -17.52
N ILE A 227 11.15 0.74 -17.79
CA ILE A 227 9.96 0.35 -17.02
C ILE A 227 10.31 0.16 -15.54
N PHE A 228 11.36 -0.60 -15.26
CA PHE A 228 11.78 -0.90 -13.90
C PHE A 228 12.12 0.38 -13.12
N LYS A 229 12.86 1.31 -13.74
CA LYS A 229 13.21 2.59 -13.12
C LYS A 229 11.98 3.47 -12.90
N GLU A 230 11.05 3.49 -13.85
CA GLU A 230 9.78 4.21 -13.69
C GLU A 230 8.98 3.68 -12.50
N LYS A 231 8.90 2.34 -12.36
CA LYS A 231 8.09 1.69 -11.31
C LYS A 231 8.77 1.65 -9.94
N THR A 232 10.10 1.56 -9.87
CA THR A 232 10.85 1.38 -8.59
C THR A 232 11.64 2.60 -8.15
N GLY A 233 11.82 3.58 -9.04
CA GLY A 233 12.69 4.75 -8.81
C GLY A 233 14.19 4.44 -8.91
N MET A 234 14.60 3.18 -9.15
CA MET A 234 15.99 2.72 -9.20
C MET A 234 16.28 1.97 -10.48
N SER A 235 17.54 1.97 -10.92
CA SER A 235 17.96 1.04 -11.97
C SER A 235 17.94 -0.42 -11.46
N ILE A 236 17.82 -1.39 -12.38
CA ILE A 236 17.82 -2.82 -12.03
C ILE A 236 19.09 -3.19 -11.25
N MET A 237 20.25 -2.67 -11.67
CA MET A 237 21.54 -2.95 -11.05
C MET A 237 21.65 -2.35 -9.64
N GLU A 238 21.23 -1.10 -9.44
CA GLU A 238 21.18 -0.47 -8.11
C GLU A 238 20.26 -1.23 -7.16
N TYR A 239 19.10 -1.67 -7.65
CA TYR A 239 18.18 -2.47 -6.87
C TYR A 239 18.80 -3.82 -6.46
N HIS A 240 19.45 -4.53 -7.42
CA HIS A 240 20.15 -5.78 -7.14
C HIS A 240 21.29 -5.59 -6.12
N GLU A 241 22.07 -4.54 -6.26
CA GLU A 241 23.13 -4.19 -5.32
C GLU A 241 22.57 -3.94 -3.91
N LYS A 242 21.46 -3.20 -3.81
CA LYS A 242 20.79 -2.90 -2.55
C LYS A 242 20.27 -4.16 -1.84
N ILE A 243 19.61 -5.09 -2.55
CA ILE A 243 19.11 -6.32 -1.93
C ILE A 243 20.25 -7.23 -1.45
N ARG A 244 21.37 -7.28 -2.18
CA ARG A 244 22.58 -8.02 -1.77
C ARG A 244 23.19 -7.42 -0.49
N ILE A 245 23.24 -6.11 -0.36
CA ILE A 245 23.74 -5.43 0.86
C ILE A 245 22.77 -5.64 2.03
N ASN A 246 21.47 -5.60 1.83
CA ASN A 246 20.50 -5.89 2.89
C ASN A 246 20.67 -7.33 3.41
N GLU A 247 20.91 -8.29 2.50
CA GLU A 247 21.19 -9.67 2.89
C GLU A 247 22.55 -9.79 3.63
N ALA A 248 23.55 -9.01 3.20
CA ALA A 248 24.83 -8.93 3.92
C ALA A 248 24.63 -8.45 5.36
N ALA A 249 23.81 -7.44 5.57
CA ALA A 249 23.52 -6.93 6.92
C ALA A 249 22.90 -8.01 7.80
N LYS A 250 21.96 -8.81 7.26
CA LYS A 250 21.37 -9.94 7.99
C LYS A 250 22.40 -11.03 8.33
N LEU A 251 23.23 -11.41 7.36
CA LEU A 251 24.27 -12.41 7.58
C LEU A 251 25.28 -11.97 8.63
N LEU A 252 25.70 -10.70 8.62
CA LEU A 252 26.63 -10.14 9.60
C LEU A 252 26.06 -10.14 11.01
N MET A 253 24.73 -10.07 11.16
CA MET A 253 24.04 -10.06 12.47
C MET A 253 23.70 -11.45 12.97
N ASN A 254 23.30 -12.36 12.07
CA ASN A 254 22.66 -13.63 12.42
C ASN A 254 23.57 -14.84 12.16
N SER A 255 24.84 -14.64 11.79
CA SER A 255 25.79 -15.71 11.59
C SER A 255 27.17 -15.38 12.17
N ASN A 256 28.02 -16.38 12.36
CA ASN A 256 29.40 -16.21 12.80
C ASN A 256 30.36 -15.85 11.64
N MET A 257 29.84 -15.45 10.47
CA MET A 257 30.65 -15.11 9.31
C MET A 257 31.32 -13.74 9.48
N ASN A 258 32.59 -13.67 9.11
CA ASN A 258 33.29 -12.39 9.05
C ASN A 258 32.91 -11.60 7.78
N VAL A 259 33.32 -10.32 7.74
CA VAL A 259 32.99 -9.40 6.62
C VAL A 259 33.44 -9.95 5.27
N SER A 260 34.63 -10.59 5.19
CA SER A 260 35.15 -11.15 3.95
C SER A 260 34.36 -12.38 3.49
N GLU A 261 33.97 -13.24 4.42
CA GLU A 261 33.13 -14.42 4.12
C GLU A 261 31.74 -14.01 3.61
N VAL A 262 31.11 -13.03 4.26
CA VAL A 262 29.81 -12.48 3.81
C VAL A 262 29.95 -11.84 2.42
N SER A 263 30.99 -11.04 2.19
CA SER A 263 31.29 -10.44 0.90
C SER A 263 31.40 -11.51 -0.21
N GLY A 264 32.20 -12.55 0.02
CA GLY A 264 32.38 -13.65 -0.93
C GLY A 264 31.10 -14.45 -1.17
N ARG A 265 30.34 -14.76 -0.09
CA ARG A 265 29.06 -15.49 -0.20
C ARG A 265 28.02 -14.79 -1.05
N LEU A 266 28.06 -13.46 -1.05
CA LEU A 266 27.13 -12.65 -1.85
C LEU A 266 27.74 -12.25 -3.21
N GLY A 267 28.85 -12.85 -3.63
CA GLY A 267 29.47 -12.67 -4.93
C GLY A 267 30.09 -11.30 -5.16
N PHE A 268 30.62 -10.67 -4.10
CA PHE A 268 31.49 -9.52 -4.22
C PHE A 268 32.94 -9.99 -4.33
N GLU A 269 33.57 -9.76 -5.47
CA GLU A 269 34.95 -10.19 -5.74
C GLU A 269 35.98 -9.37 -4.95
N ASP A 270 35.66 -8.10 -4.66
CA ASP A 270 36.52 -7.18 -3.93
C ASP A 270 35.85 -6.75 -2.59
N PRO A 271 36.43 -7.16 -1.44
CA PRO A 271 35.93 -6.77 -0.11
C PRO A 271 35.98 -5.25 0.13
N LEU A 272 36.88 -4.52 -0.50
CA LEU A 272 36.94 -3.06 -0.38
C LEU A 272 35.79 -2.40 -1.13
N TYR A 273 35.47 -2.93 -2.32
CA TYR A 273 34.30 -2.48 -3.06
C TYR A 273 33.02 -2.81 -2.28
N PHE A 274 32.90 -4.02 -1.73
CA PHE A 274 31.78 -4.41 -0.87
C PHE A 274 31.61 -3.39 0.29
N SER A 275 32.69 -3.08 1.02
CA SER A 275 32.62 -2.17 2.16
C SER A 275 32.17 -0.76 1.77
N ARG A 276 32.58 -0.28 0.59
CA ARG A 276 32.13 1.03 0.04
C ARG A 276 30.64 1.01 -0.29
N VAL A 277 30.17 -0.05 -0.95
CA VAL A 277 28.75 -0.19 -1.32
C VAL A 277 27.89 -0.38 -0.06
N PHE A 278 28.35 -1.20 0.89
CA PHE A 278 27.68 -1.39 2.16
C PHE A 278 27.51 -0.05 2.89
N ARG A 279 28.57 0.75 3.01
CA ARG A 279 28.50 2.08 3.62
C ARG A 279 27.56 3.02 2.88
N LYS A 280 27.52 2.96 1.56
CA LYS A 280 26.59 3.78 0.74
C LYS A 280 25.13 3.43 1.01
N VAL A 281 24.82 2.13 1.21
CA VAL A 281 23.44 1.64 1.42
C VAL A 281 23.02 1.74 2.89
N MET A 282 23.90 1.34 3.82
CA MET A 282 23.60 1.22 5.26
C MET A 282 24.01 2.45 6.08
N GLY A 283 24.72 3.42 5.49
CA GLY A 283 25.18 4.63 6.18
C GLY A 283 26.46 4.47 6.98
N CYS A 284 26.89 3.23 7.32
CA CYS A 284 28.12 2.95 8.09
C CYS A 284 28.89 1.78 7.50
N SER A 285 30.14 1.56 7.93
CA SER A 285 30.93 0.42 7.47
C SER A 285 30.39 -0.91 8.02
N PRO A 286 30.66 -2.07 7.36
CA PRO A 286 30.26 -3.38 7.87
C PRO A 286 30.73 -3.64 9.31
N SER A 287 31.97 -3.25 9.64
CA SER A 287 32.53 -3.41 10.99
C SER A 287 31.85 -2.50 12.02
N ASP A 288 31.50 -1.27 11.64
CA ASP A 288 30.74 -0.36 12.51
C ASP A 288 29.32 -0.86 12.71
N TYR A 289 28.71 -1.44 11.67
CA TYR A 289 27.37 -2.03 11.74
C TYR A 289 27.31 -3.17 12.75
N ILE A 290 28.26 -4.09 12.70
CA ILE A 290 28.40 -5.17 13.69
C ILE A 290 28.60 -4.59 15.08
N ARG A 291 29.53 -3.63 15.24
CA ARG A 291 29.82 -3.02 16.54
C ARG A 291 28.60 -2.34 17.16
N GLN A 292 27.84 -1.56 16.39
CA GLN A 292 26.65 -0.88 16.88
C GLN A 292 25.56 -1.83 17.36
N ALA A 293 25.44 -3.00 16.74
CA ALA A 293 24.47 -4.00 17.14
C ALA A 293 24.83 -4.67 18.47
N TYR A 294 26.12 -4.96 18.70
CA TYR A 294 26.59 -5.53 19.98
C TYR A 294 26.57 -4.54 21.15
N PHE A 295 26.54 -3.22 20.90
CA PHE A 295 26.42 -2.20 21.94
C PHE A 295 24.99 -1.77 22.26
N ARG A 296 23.99 -2.27 21.52
CA ARG A 296 22.57 -2.02 21.78
C ARG A 296 21.84 -3.19 22.47
N SER A 297 22.50 -4.29 22.67
CA SER A 297 22.08 -5.43 23.50
C SER A 297 22.77 -5.36 24.86
#